data_ac4d3bca787ef20b4f94b10de1e41466
#
_entry.id   ac4d3bca787ef20b4f94b10de1e41466
#
_cell.length_a   1.000
_cell.length_b   1.000
_cell.length_c   1.000
_cell.angle_alpha   90.00
_cell.angle_beta   90.00
_cell.angle_gamma   90.00
#
_symmetry.space_group_name_H-M   'P 1'
#
loop_
_entity.id
_entity.type
_entity.pdbx_description
1 polymer ?
#
loop_
_entity_poly.entity_id
_entity_poly.type
_entity_poly.pdbx_seq_one_letter_code
_entity_poly.pdbx_strand_id
1 'polypeptide(L)'
;MERFELETPAYGFVDITARVRQIVRESGIEEGLCVVYCPHTTAAITINENADPDVVRDLKLALADIFPDRRDFRHAEGNSAAHLKSSAIGASETIPVTGGAMALGTWQGIYFCEFDGPRHRKICVQVVGE
;
A
#
# COMPACT_ATOMS: atom_id res chain seq x y z
N MET A 1 3.97 15.59 -8.56
CA MET A 1 3.43 14.27 -8.13
C MET A 1 3.72 13.23 -9.18
N GLU A 2 4.28 12.12 -8.76
CA GLU A 2 4.56 10.99 -9.65
C GLU A 2 3.49 9.93 -9.50
N ARG A 3 3.23 9.20 -10.60
CA ARG A 3 2.31 8.06 -10.62
C ARG A 3 2.98 6.89 -11.31
N PHE A 4 2.67 5.70 -10.85
CA PHE A 4 3.07 4.49 -11.55
C PHE A 4 1.97 3.43 -11.48
N GLU A 5 2.08 2.41 -12.31
CA GLU A 5 1.07 1.39 -12.48
C GLU A 5 1.59 0.02 -12.09
N LEU A 6 0.68 -0.84 -11.60
CA LEU A 6 0.95 -2.22 -11.25
C LEU A 6 -0.10 -3.13 -11.84
N GLU A 7 0.33 -4.30 -12.29
CA GLU A 7 -0.53 -5.46 -12.44
C GLU A 7 -0.52 -6.20 -11.10
N THR A 8 -1.69 -6.49 -10.54
CA THR A 8 -1.79 -7.03 -9.18
C THR A 8 -2.28 -8.48 -9.15
N PRO A 9 -1.98 -9.22 -8.05
CA PRO A 9 -2.56 -10.55 -7.83
C PRO A 9 -4.04 -10.43 -7.46
N ALA A 10 -4.71 -11.58 -7.37
CA ALA A 10 -6.10 -11.64 -6.92
C ALA A 10 -6.26 -11.10 -5.50
N TYR A 11 -5.33 -11.45 -4.62
CA TYR A 11 -5.30 -11.04 -3.23
C TYR A 11 -3.85 -11.13 -2.74
N GLY A 12 -3.28 -10.02 -2.31
CA GLY A 12 -1.89 -10.04 -1.85
C GLY A 12 -1.31 -8.66 -1.60
N PHE A 13 -0.09 -8.68 -1.09
CA PHE A 13 0.70 -7.49 -0.79
C PHE A 13 1.87 -7.43 -1.77
N VAL A 14 1.97 -6.34 -2.51
CA VAL A 14 3.05 -6.12 -3.48
C VAL A 14 4.04 -5.11 -2.88
N ASP A 15 5.30 -5.51 -2.73
CA ASP A 15 6.34 -4.62 -2.22
C ASP A 15 6.68 -3.58 -3.29
N ILE A 16 6.44 -2.31 -2.98
CA ILE A 16 6.69 -1.17 -3.87
C ILE A 16 7.82 -0.27 -3.35
N THR A 17 8.55 -0.72 -2.35
CA THR A 17 9.58 0.10 -1.67
C THR A 17 10.63 0.63 -2.66
N ALA A 18 11.15 -0.23 -3.53
CA ALA A 18 12.21 0.16 -4.47
C ALA A 18 11.75 1.26 -5.44
N ARG A 19 10.51 1.17 -5.92
CA ARG A 19 9.94 2.16 -6.83
C ARG A 19 9.74 3.51 -6.14
N VAL A 20 9.20 3.49 -4.92
CA VAL A 20 8.99 4.71 -4.13
C VAL A 20 10.36 5.32 -3.78
N ARG A 21 11.33 4.50 -3.38
CA ARG A 21 12.68 4.96 -3.08
C ARG A 21 13.34 5.67 -4.27
N GLN A 22 13.14 5.16 -5.47
CA GLN A 22 13.62 5.79 -6.71
C GLN A 22 12.99 7.17 -6.90
N ILE A 23 11.67 7.29 -6.71
CA ILE A 23 10.95 8.56 -6.87
C ILE A 23 11.45 9.60 -5.86
N VAL A 24 11.65 9.21 -4.61
CA VAL A 24 12.20 10.10 -3.58
C VAL A 24 13.58 10.60 -3.97
N ARG A 25 14.44 9.70 -4.43
CA ARG A 25 15.79 10.04 -4.86
C ARG A 25 15.78 11.03 -6.03
N GLU A 26 14.95 10.78 -7.03
CA GLU A 26 14.84 11.63 -8.23
C GLU A 26 14.18 12.98 -7.94
N SER A 27 13.45 13.11 -6.85
CA SER A 27 12.82 14.39 -6.45
C SER A 27 13.82 15.45 -6.07
N GLY A 28 15.01 15.08 -5.62
CA GLY A 28 16.02 16.00 -5.12
C GLY A 28 15.71 16.62 -3.77
N ILE A 29 14.61 16.23 -3.12
CA ILE A 29 14.21 16.73 -1.80
C ILE A 29 15.12 16.11 -0.73
N GLU A 30 15.78 16.97 0.06
CA GLU A 30 16.68 16.54 1.14
C GLU A 30 15.93 16.31 2.45
N GLU A 31 15.04 17.24 2.80
CA GLU A 31 14.26 17.18 4.03
C GLU A 31 12.79 17.42 3.72
N GLY A 32 11.93 16.52 4.14
CA GLY A 32 10.50 16.67 3.86
C GLY A 32 9.69 15.43 4.17
N LEU A 33 8.64 15.23 3.37
CA LEU A 33 7.71 14.12 3.52
C LEU A 33 7.46 13.47 2.17
N CYS A 34 7.34 12.15 2.19
CA CYS A 34 6.88 11.34 1.07
C CYS A 34 5.51 10.78 1.40
N VAL A 35 4.52 11.08 0.57
CA VAL A 35 3.17 10.53 0.70
C VAL A 35 2.97 9.50 -0.41
N VAL A 36 2.61 8.28 -0.03
CA VAL A 36 2.24 7.20 -0.95
C VAL A 36 0.74 7.00 -0.85
N TYR A 37 0.04 7.12 -1.97
CA TYR A 37 -1.41 7.17 -1.99
C TYR A 37 -2.00 6.17 -2.98
N CYS A 38 -3.02 5.45 -2.52
CA CYS A 38 -3.80 4.50 -3.30
C CYS A 38 -5.14 5.14 -3.70
N PRO A 39 -5.35 5.47 -5.00
CA PRO A 39 -6.61 6.07 -5.45
C PRO A 39 -7.68 5.02 -5.81
N HIS A 40 -7.81 3.99 -4.98
CA HIS A 40 -8.76 2.90 -5.19
C HIS A 40 -9.51 2.57 -3.89
N THR A 41 -10.65 1.92 -4.02
CA THR A 41 -11.54 1.62 -2.88
C THR A 41 -11.49 0.16 -2.43
N THR A 42 -10.75 -0.70 -3.14
CA THR A 42 -10.57 -2.12 -2.80
C THR A 42 -9.10 -2.53 -2.71
N ALA A 43 -8.27 -1.55 -2.43
CA ALA A 43 -6.83 -1.70 -2.24
C ALA A 43 -6.36 -0.69 -1.20
N ALA A 44 -5.13 -0.80 -0.74
CA ALA A 44 -4.61 0.03 0.34
C ALA A 44 -3.09 0.16 0.26
N ILE A 45 -2.53 1.05 1.09
CA ILE A 45 -1.09 1.16 1.31
C ILE A 45 -0.81 0.84 2.77
N THR A 46 0.20 0.02 3.03
CA THR A 46 0.67 -0.23 4.38
C THR A 46 2.19 -0.26 4.44
N ILE A 47 2.72 -0.06 5.64
CA ILE A 47 4.15 -0.21 5.93
C ILE A 47 4.27 -1.29 6.99
N ASN A 48 5.00 -2.35 6.68
CA ASN A 48 5.29 -3.41 7.63
C ASN A 48 6.56 -4.16 7.21
N GLU A 49 6.87 -5.25 7.89
CA GLU A 49 8.09 -5.99 7.66
C GLU A 49 8.15 -6.59 6.25
N ASN A 50 9.30 -6.41 5.59
CA ASN A 50 9.57 -6.99 4.28
C ASN A 50 10.76 -7.96 4.26
N ALA A 51 11.25 -8.39 5.42
CA ALA A 51 12.35 -9.36 5.52
C ALA A 51 11.83 -10.79 5.63
N ASP A 52 10.86 -11.04 6.52
CA ASP A 52 10.25 -12.36 6.70
C ASP A 52 8.91 -12.45 5.95
N PRO A 53 8.82 -13.26 4.89
CA PRO A 53 7.57 -13.39 4.11
C PRO A 53 6.42 -13.97 4.91
N ASP A 54 6.66 -14.62 6.03
CA ASP A 54 5.61 -15.17 6.89
C ASP A 54 4.80 -14.06 7.57
N VAL A 55 5.37 -12.89 7.79
CA VAL A 55 4.62 -11.74 8.33
C VAL A 55 3.51 -11.33 7.37
N VAL A 56 3.82 -11.19 6.09
CA VAL A 56 2.82 -10.85 5.06
C VAL A 56 1.79 -11.97 4.92
N ARG A 57 2.23 -13.23 4.95
CA ARG A 57 1.34 -14.39 4.92
C ARG A 57 0.32 -14.33 6.06
N ASP A 58 0.78 -14.07 7.27
CA ASP A 58 -0.07 -14.01 8.46
C ASP A 58 -1.01 -12.80 8.43
N LEU A 59 -0.55 -11.65 7.95
CA LEU A 59 -1.39 -10.47 7.74
C LEU A 59 -2.53 -10.77 6.76
N LYS A 60 -2.24 -11.43 5.65
CA LYS A 60 -3.24 -11.82 4.65
C LYS A 60 -4.29 -12.75 5.24
N LEU A 61 -3.86 -13.77 5.97
CA LEU A 61 -4.77 -14.73 6.62
C LEU A 61 -5.67 -14.06 7.65
N ALA A 62 -5.07 -13.25 8.53
CA ALA A 62 -5.81 -12.57 9.58
C ALA A 62 -6.82 -11.57 9.02
N LEU A 63 -6.46 -10.80 8.00
CA LEU A 63 -7.38 -9.85 7.37
C LEU A 63 -8.57 -10.56 6.72
N ALA A 64 -8.35 -11.71 6.07
CA ALA A 64 -9.42 -12.50 5.47
C ALA A 64 -10.36 -13.06 6.54
N ASP A 65 -9.84 -13.39 7.72
CA ASP A 65 -10.60 -13.93 8.84
C ASP A 65 -11.38 -12.83 9.59
N ILE A 66 -10.78 -11.65 9.78
CA ILE A 66 -11.41 -10.52 10.46
C ILE A 66 -12.51 -9.88 9.60
N PHE A 67 -12.31 -9.80 8.29
CA PHE A 67 -13.23 -9.21 7.33
C PHE A 67 -13.65 -10.22 6.27
N PRO A 68 -14.45 -11.24 6.63
CA PRO A 68 -14.93 -12.23 5.67
C PRO A 68 -16.09 -11.65 4.83
N ASP A 69 -16.38 -12.29 3.71
CA ASP A 69 -17.61 -12.04 2.98
C ASP A 69 -18.81 -12.49 3.82
N ARG A 70 -19.90 -11.67 3.79
CA ARG A 70 -21.10 -11.93 4.58
C ARG A 70 -22.34 -11.89 3.67
N ARG A 71 -23.31 -12.76 3.99
CA ARG A 71 -24.56 -12.84 3.25
C ARG A 71 -25.45 -11.61 3.43
N ASP A 72 -25.28 -10.88 4.54
CA ASP A 72 -26.06 -9.66 4.82
C ASP A 72 -25.46 -8.39 4.19
N PHE A 73 -24.35 -8.50 3.49
CA PHE A 73 -23.80 -7.40 2.68
C PHE A 73 -24.69 -7.15 1.46
N ARG A 74 -24.90 -5.88 1.10
CA ARG A 74 -25.84 -5.48 0.05
C ARG A 74 -25.19 -5.00 -1.23
N HIS A 75 -23.89 -4.78 -1.24
CA HIS A 75 -23.18 -4.29 -2.42
C HIS A 75 -23.29 -5.31 -3.57
N ALA A 76 -23.80 -4.87 -4.72
CA ALA A 76 -24.14 -5.76 -5.83
C ALA A 76 -22.94 -6.50 -6.44
N GLU A 77 -21.73 -5.88 -6.40
CA GLU A 77 -20.52 -6.52 -6.89
C GLU A 77 -20.04 -7.67 -6.00
N GLY A 78 -20.53 -7.77 -4.76
CA GLY A 78 -20.16 -8.85 -3.86
C GLY A 78 -18.74 -8.75 -3.28
N ASN A 79 -18.14 -7.56 -3.29
CA ASN A 79 -16.77 -7.33 -2.83
C ASN A 79 -16.67 -6.40 -1.61
N SER A 80 -17.71 -6.37 -0.78
CA SER A 80 -17.73 -5.52 0.43
C SER A 80 -16.59 -5.83 1.39
N ALA A 81 -16.18 -7.09 1.51
CA ALA A 81 -15.03 -7.47 2.36
C ALA A 81 -13.74 -6.75 1.92
N ALA A 82 -13.54 -6.61 0.61
CA ALA A 82 -12.40 -5.85 0.07
C ALA A 82 -12.48 -4.36 0.41
N HIS A 83 -13.66 -3.76 0.35
CA HIS A 83 -13.88 -2.38 0.79
C HIS A 83 -13.60 -2.19 2.28
N LEU A 84 -13.99 -3.15 3.10
CA LEU A 84 -13.73 -3.10 4.54
C LEU A 84 -12.23 -3.19 4.84
N LYS A 85 -11.52 -4.10 4.20
CA LYS A 85 -10.06 -4.22 4.35
C LYS A 85 -9.36 -2.94 3.92
N SER A 86 -9.77 -2.37 2.78
CA SER A 86 -9.23 -1.11 2.27
C SER A 86 -9.43 0.03 3.27
N SER A 87 -10.62 0.14 3.84
CA SER A 87 -10.94 1.17 4.85
C SER A 87 -10.15 0.98 6.14
N ALA A 88 -9.97 -0.26 6.58
CA ALA A 88 -9.27 -0.58 7.82
C ALA A 88 -7.76 -0.31 7.71
N ILE A 89 -7.15 -0.66 6.59
CA ILE A 89 -5.71 -0.48 6.38
C ILE A 89 -5.40 0.98 6.00
N GLY A 90 -6.21 1.58 5.16
CA GLY A 90 -6.05 2.97 4.76
C GLY A 90 -5.46 3.18 3.38
N ALA A 91 -5.71 4.37 2.84
CA ALA A 91 -5.37 4.70 1.47
C ALA A 91 -3.97 5.30 1.31
N SER A 92 -3.33 5.72 2.39
CA SER A 92 -2.03 6.40 2.29
C SER A 92 -1.14 6.16 3.50
N GLU A 93 0.17 6.31 3.25
CA GLU A 93 1.18 6.37 4.30
C GLU A 93 2.08 7.57 4.05
N THR A 94 2.54 8.20 5.12
CA THR A 94 3.46 9.32 5.07
C THR A 94 4.78 8.92 5.73
N ILE A 95 5.88 9.11 5.00
CA ILE A 95 7.22 8.74 5.46
C ILE A 95 8.09 9.98 5.50
N PRO A 96 8.78 10.28 6.62
CA PRO A 96 9.76 11.36 6.65
C PRO A 96 10.89 11.12 5.65
N VAL A 97 11.32 12.20 5.00
CA VAL A 97 12.50 12.20 4.14
C VAL A 97 13.58 12.99 4.83
N THR A 98 14.75 12.40 5.00
CA THR A 98 15.92 13.05 5.60
C THR A 98 17.18 12.61 4.87
N GLY A 99 18.07 13.55 4.61
CA GLY A 99 19.27 13.28 3.82
C GLY A 99 18.98 12.74 2.44
N GLY A 100 17.86 13.13 1.83
CA GLY A 100 17.46 12.69 0.49
C GLY A 100 16.88 11.27 0.41
N ALA A 101 16.58 10.65 1.55
CA ALA A 101 16.08 9.27 1.59
C ALA A 101 14.91 9.13 2.58
N MET A 102 14.07 8.14 2.33
CA MET A 102 12.99 7.79 3.27
C MET A 102 13.57 7.25 4.58
N ALA A 103 13.08 7.77 5.71
CA ALA A 103 13.49 7.34 7.04
C ALA A 103 12.73 6.07 7.48
N LEU A 104 12.79 5.03 6.66
CA LEU A 104 12.21 3.73 7.00
C LEU A 104 13.06 3.02 8.05
N GLY A 105 12.40 2.33 8.98
CA GLY A 105 13.07 1.44 9.90
C GLY A 105 13.70 0.24 9.18
N THR A 106 14.60 -0.45 9.87
CA THR A 106 15.37 -1.58 9.29
C THR A 106 14.50 -2.65 8.63
N TRP A 107 13.34 -2.92 9.22
CA TRP A 107 12.46 -4.00 8.77
C TRP A 107 11.29 -3.52 7.93
N GLN A 108 11.11 -2.20 7.79
CA GLN A 108 9.95 -1.64 7.11
C GLN A 108 10.10 -1.67 5.59
N GLY A 109 9.04 -2.11 4.94
CA GLY A 109 8.83 -1.95 3.51
C GLY A 109 7.44 -1.36 3.25
N ILE A 110 7.27 -0.80 2.08
CA ILE A 110 5.99 -0.20 1.64
C ILE A 110 5.29 -1.21 0.75
N TYR A 111 4.04 -1.53 1.10
CA TYR A 111 3.24 -2.49 0.35
C TYR A 111 2.01 -1.86 -0.25
N PHE A 112 1.73 -2.23 -1.49
CA PHE A 112 0.41 -2.06 -2.09
C PHE A 112 -0.40 -3.31 -1.78
N CYS A 113 -1.54 -3.13 -1.09
CA CYS A 113 -2.39 -4.23 -0.66
C CYS A 113 -3.54 -4.38 -1.65
N GLU A 114 -3.60 -5.50 -2.36
CA GLU A 114 -4.68 -5.81 -3.29
C GLU A 114 -5.70 -6.72 -2.62
N PHE A 115 -6.94 -6.27 -2.52
CA PHE A 115 -8.01 -7.02 -1.88
C PHE A 115 -9.08 -7.53 -2.86
N ASP A 116 -9.01 -7.14 -4.13
CA ASP A 116 -10.04 -7.49 -5.13
C ASP A 116 -9.46 -7.49 -6.55
N GLY A 117 -8.37 -8.21 -6.75
CA GLY A 117 -7.72 -8.34 -8.04
C GLY A 117 -8.06 -9.66 -8.75
N PRO A 118 -7.33 -9.98 -9.80
CA PRO A 118 -6.24 -9.19 -10.38
C PRO A 118 -6.76 -7.94 -11.10
N ARG A 119 -6.03 -6.85 -10.98
CA ARG A 119 -6.39 -5.59 -11.61
C ARG A 119 -5.15 -4.83 -12.08
N HIS A 120 -5.40 -3.84 -12.91
CA HIS A 120 -4.42 -2.81 -13.25
C HIS A 120 -4.64 -1.63 -12.30
N ARG A 121 -3.68 -1.37 -11.42
CA ARG A 121 -3.80 -0.37 -10.37
C ARG A 121 -2.84 0.78 -10.58
N LYS A 122 -3.17 1.92 -9.99
CA LYS A 122 -2.33 3.13 -9.97
C LYS A 122 -1.91 3.45 -8.55
N ILE A 123 -0.69 3.93 -8.40
CA ILE A 123 -0.16 4.43 -7.14
C ILE A 123 0.34 5.85 -7.37
N CYS A 124 0.04 6.76 -6.45
CA CYS A 124 0.49 8.14 -6.49
C CYS A 124 1.53 8.36 -5.41
N VAL A 125 2.60 9.09 -5.74
CA VAL A 125 3.65 9.45 -4.80
C VAL A 125 3.91 10.95 -4.88
N GLN A 126 3.80 11.62 -3.74
CA GLN A 126 4.06 13.05 -3.62
C GLN A 126 5.20 13.26 -2.63
N VAL A 127 6.26 13.92 -3.08
CA VAL A 127 7.38 14.31 -2.21
C VAL A 127 7.36 15.81 -2.06
N VAL A 128 7.32 16.28 -0.83
CA VAL A 128 7.32 17.74 -0.52
C VAL A 128 8.41 18.06 0.49
N GLY A 129 8.99 19.25 0.37
CA GLY A 129 10.04 19.70 1.29
C GLY A 129 11.10 20.52 0.58
N GLU A 130 12.27 20.52 1.16
CA GLU A 130 13.40 21.34 0.73
C GLU A 130 14.61 20.49 0.31
#